data_4864e67f5c7203bea0a7273544e5e4f3
#
_entry.id   4864e67f5c7203bea0a7273544e5e4f3
#
_cell.length_a   1.000
_cell.length_b   1.000
_cell.length_c   1.000
_cell.angle_alpha   90.00
_cell.angle_beta   90.00
_cell.angle_gamma   90.00
#
_symmetry.space_group_name_H-M   'P 1'
#
loop_
_entity.id
_entity.type
_entity.pdbx_description
1 polymer ?
#
loop_
_entity_poly.entity_id
_entity_poly.type
_entity_poly.pdbx_seq_one_letter_code
_entity_poly.pdbx_strand_id
1 'polypeptide(L)'
;MSVEMVSDSTFQKSVIDASQEKLVVVEFSTKEKLNKRGEPNASAKMDSVIDGLDAQYAGEIEFFRVEVNLVWDYSDPQKPMAKDDLNPAASSAYEINHGPTLVFLLEGERVQENLLGFYDEASTRQKLDELLKDLNSRLLKIKLFRFIEEQINLAAQRVITKKSAQLDDIAYGKLGVFLGLRRTLQNDTTAQDIGMLDAMNDSLQCLGVLGKGETILERIK
;
A
#
# COMPACT_ATOMS: atom_id res chain seq x y z
N MET A 1 -5.78 13.38 -14.28
CA MET A 1 -6.84 12.34 -14.28
C MET A 1 -7.55 12.47 -12.95
N SER A 2 -8.84 12.19 -12.85
CA SER A 2 -9.53 12.20 -11.55
C SER A 2 -9.27 10.87 -10.84
N VAL A 3 -9.11 10.94 -9.53
CA VAL A 3 -8.96 9.78 -8.64
C VAL A 3 -10.15 8.81 -8.81
N GLU A 4 -9.90 7.51 -8.77
CA GLU A 4 -10.93 6.48 -8.91
C GLU A 4 -11.95 6.56 -7.77
N MET A 5 -13.24 6.57 -8.16
CA MET A 5 -14.35 6.50 -7.19
C MET A 5 -14.64 5.06 -6.83
N VAL A 6 -14.68 4.77 -5.54
CA VAL A 6 -14.98 3.42 -5.02
C VAL A 6 -16.18 3.45 -4.08
N SER A 7 -16.85 2.31 -3.96
CA SER A 7 -18.02 2.11 -3.09
C SER A 7 -17.82 0.87 -2.21
N ASP A 8 -18.71 0.65 -1.25
CA ASP A 8 -18.69 -0.55 -0.40
C ASP A 8 -18.53 -1.84 -1.20
N SER A 9 -19.18 -1.94 -2.37
CA SER A 9 -19.14 -3.14 -3.21
C SER A 9 -17.80 -3.36 -3.92
N THR A 10 -17.02 -2.31 -4.16
CA THR A 10 -15.72 -2.37 -4.84
C THR A 10 -14.55 -2.16 -3.89
N PHE A 11 -14.79 -1.71 -2.66
CA PHE A 11 -13.76 -1.32 -1.70
C PHE A 11 -12.72 -2.44 -1.45
N GLN A 12 -13.19 -3.67 -1.22
CA GLN A 12 -12.29 -4.80 -1.00
C GLN A 12 -11.36 -4.99 -2.20
N LYS A 13 -11.92 -5.07 -3.40
CA LYS A 13 -11.17 -5.39 -4.62
C LYS A 13 -10.26 -4.24 -5.07
N SER A 14 -10.73 -2.99 -5.00
CA SER A 14 -9.93 -1.85 -5.46
C SER A 14 -8.95 -1.38 -4.39
N VAL A 15 -9.43 -1.15 -3.16
CA VAL A 15 -8.65 -0.50 -2.09
C VAL A 15 -7.78 -1.49 -1.32
N ILE A 16 -8.41 -2.56 -0.80
CA ILE A 16 -7.68 -3.50 0.07
C ILE A 16 -6.67 -4.31 -0.73
N ASP A 17 -7.03 -4.78 -1.93
CA ASP A 17 -6.11 -5.53 -2.78
C ASP A 17 -4.93 -4.65 -3.23
N ALA A 18 -5.16 -3.38 -3.61
CA ALA A 18 -4.09 -2.45 -3.96
C ALA A 18 -3.15 -2.18 -2.77
N SER A 19 -3.69 -2.11 -1.55
CA SER A 19 -2.90 -1.86 -0.34
C SER A 19 -1.93 -3.00 0.02
N GLN A 20 -2.10 -4.19 -0.58
CA GLN A 20 -1.13 -5.29 -0.43
C GLN A 20 0.20 -5.00 -1.15
N GLU A 21 0.20 -4.09 -2.11
CA GLU A 21 1.36 -3.83 -2.97
C GLU A 21 2.03 -2.48 -2.72
N LYS A 22 1.27 -1.50 -2.24
CA LYS A 22 1.74 -0.11 -2.06
C LYS A 22 0.91 0.64 -1.01
N LEU A 23 1.38 1.82 -0.62
CA LEU A 23 0.58 2.72 0.20
C LEU A 23 -0.66 3.16 -0.57
N VAL A 24 -1.82 3.03 0.05
CA VAL A 24 -3.11 3.50 -0.47
C VAL A 24 -3.62 4.64 0.41
N VAL A 25 -4.08 5.70 -0.22
CA VAL A 25 -4.75 6.82 0.44
C VAL A 25 -6.21 6.86 -0.02
N VAL A 26 -7.12 6.73 0.92
CA VAL A 26 -8.56 6.81 0.65
C VAL A 26 -9.11 8.12 1.17
N GLU A 27 -9.61 8.96 0.28
CA GLU A 27 -10.34 10.17 0.64
C GLU A 27 -11.84 9.86 0.80
N PHE A 28 -12.36 10.02 2.00
CA PHE A 28 -13.79 10.03 2.26
C PHE A 28 -14.30 11.46 2.11
N SER A 29 -14.93 11.74 0.98
CA SER A 29 -15.35 13.09 0.57
C SER A 29 -16.86 13.22 0.59
N THR A 30 -17.38 14.30 1.16
CA THR A 30 -18.84 14.51 1.24
C THR A 30 -19.46 14.66 -0.16
N LYS A 31 -20.65 14.09 -0.35
CA LYS A 31 -21.46 14.26 -1.56
C LYS A 31 -21.75 15.73 -1.84
N GLU A 32 -22.17 16.47 -0.81
CA GLU A 32 -22.36 17.91 -0.91
C GLU A 32 -21.00 18.60 -1.05
N LYS A 33 -20.80 19.38 -2.11
CA LYS A 33 -19.54 20.06 -2.43
C LYS A 33 -19.57 21.57 -2.16
N LEU A 34 -20.76 22.12 -1.88
CA LEU A 34 -20.92 23.53 -1.59
C LEU A 34 -21.33 23.76 -0.14
N ASN A 35 -20.86 24.85 0.43
CA ASN A 35 -21.30 25.32 1.72
C ASN A 35 -22.62 26.11 1.60
N LYS A 36 -23.19 26.53 2.73
CA LYS A 36 -24.45 27.30 2.77
C LYS A 36 -24.40 28.63 2.01
N ARG A 37 -23.21 29.11 1.63
CA ARG A 37 -22.99 30.33 0.84
C ARG A 37 -22.81 30.08 -0.64
N GLY A 38 -22.88 28.80 -1.08
CA GLY A 38 -22.64 28.41 -2.47
C GLY A 38 -21.15 28.35 -2.86
N GLU A 39 -20.24 28.38 -1.89
CA GLU A 39 -18.80 28.29 -2.11
C GLU A 39 -18.32 26.83 -1.94
N PRO A 40 -17.20 26.43 -2.59
CA PRO A 40 -16.61 25.12 -2.37
C PRO A 40 -16.34 24.83 -0.88
N ASN A 41 -16.88 23.73 -0.39
CA ASN A 41 -16.66 23.28 0.98
C ASN A 41 -15.27 22.62 1.15
N ALA A 42 -14.97 22.11 2.35
CA ALA A 42 -13.69 21.47 2.66
C ALA A 42 -13.44 20.23 1.78
N SER A 43 -14.47 19.42 1.51
CA SER A 43 -14.36 18.25 0.64
C SER A 43 -14.04 18.62 -0.79
N ALA A 44 -14.75 19.62 -1.38
CA ALA A 44 -14.46 20.07 -2.74
C ALA A 44 -13.03 20.61 -2.90
N LYS A 45 -12.51 21.27 -1.87
CA LYS A 45 -11.12 21.76 -1.86
C LYS A 45 -10.12 20.60 -1.75
N MET A 46 -10.42 19.60 -0.90
CA MET A 46 -9.55 18.43 -0.73
C MET A 46 -9.55 17.55 -1.98
N ASP A 47 -10.70 17.37 -2.64
CA ASP A 47 -10.80 16.67 -3.91
C ASP A 47 -9.75 17.19 -4.91
N SER A 48 -9.64 18.53 -5.02
CA SER A 48 -8.69 19.18 -5.95
C SER A 48 -7.22 18.94 -5.54
N VAL A 49 -6.93 18.89 -4.24
CA VAL A 49 -5.59 18.58 -3.72
C VAL A 49 -5.22 17.15 -4.04
N ILE A 50 -6.12 16.21 -3.76
CA ILE A 50 -5.87 14.77 -3.99
C ILE A 50 -5.74 14.47 -5.48
N ASP A 51 -6.58 15.05 -6.35
CA ASP A 51 -6.45 14.92 -7.80
C ASP A 51 -5.09 15.45 -8.33
N GLY A 52 -4.53 16.49 -7.70
CA GLY A 52 -3.21 17.01 -8.03
C GLY A 52 -2.06 16.11 -7.56
N LEU A 53 -2.20 15.51 -6.39
CA LEU A 53 -1.19 14.63 -5.80
C LEU A 53 -1.15 13.24 -6.46
N ASP A 54 -2.27 12.73 -6.95
CA ASP A 54 -2.35 11.45 -7.65
C ASP A 54 -1.31 11.33 -8.78
N ALA A 55 -1.20 12.37 -9.62
CA ALA A 55 -0.22 12.38 -10.69
C ALA A 55 1.24 12.49 -10.19
N GLN A 56 1.47 13.14 -9.04
CA GLN A 56 2.81 13.34 -8.48
C GLN A 56 3.36 12.09 -7.82
N TYR A 57 2.50 11.30 -7.16
CA TYR A 57 2.87 10.05 -6.47
C TYR A 57 2.59 8.80 -7.30
N ALA A 58 2.36 8.94 -8.62
CA ALA A 58 2.06 7.80 -9.50
C ALA A 58 3.10 6.67 -9.35
N GLY A 59 2.62 5.47 -9.01
CA GLY A 59 3.44 4.28 -8.79
C GLY A 59 3.98 4.10 -7.36
N GLU A 60 3.94 5.10 -6.49
CA GLU A 60 4.31 5.00 -5.07
C GLU A 60 3.10 4.93 -4.15
N ILE A 61 2.11 5.78 -4.42
CA ILE A 61 0.84 5.83 -3.70
C ILE A 61 -0.28 5.61 -4.71
N GLU A 62 -1.33 4.94 -4.29
CA GLU A 62 -2.58 4.85 -5.03
C GLU A 62 -3.68 5.59 -4.28
N PHE A 63 -4.42 6.44 -4.99
CA PHE A 63 -5.46 7.26 -4.40
C PHE A 63 -6.82 6.77 -4.84
N PHE A 64 -7.74 6.66 -3.87
CA PHE A 64 -9.15 6.35 -4.10
C PHE A 64 -10.02 7.37 -3.41
N ARG A 65 -11.24 7.54 -3.92
CA ARG A 65 -12.24 8.42 -3.30
C ARG A 65 -13.52 7.64 -3.02
N VAL A 66 -14.00 7.75 -1.78
CA VAL A 66 -15.30 7.26 -1.34
C VAL A 66 -16.21 8.47 -1.13
N GLU A 67 -17.33 8.52 -1.84
CA GLU A 67 -18.34 9.55 -1.59
C GLU A 67 -19.15 9.18 -0.35
N VAL A 68 -19.31 10.11 0.58
CA VAL A 68 -20.08 9.90 1.81
C VAL A 68 -21.21 10.93 1.93
N ASN A 69 -22.35 10.50 2.47
CA ASN A 69 -23.44 11.37 2.86
C ASN A 69 -23.73 11.16 4.35
N LEU A 70 -23.09 11.98 5.19
CA LEU A 70 -23.14 11.83 6.64
C LEU A 70 -24.44 12.43 7.19
N VAL A 71 -25.33 11.57 7.66
CA VAL A 71 -26.59 11.93 8.31
C VAL A 71 -26.46 11.72 9.82
N TRP A 72 -26.82 12.75 10.58
CA TRP A 72 -26.76 12.67 12.03
C TRP A 72 -27.89 11.81 12.60
N ASP A 73 -27.54 10.76 13.32
CA ASP A 73 -28.45 9.91 14.06
C ASP A 73 -28.53 10.43 15.52
N TYR A 74 -29.71 10.88 15.90
CA TYR A 74 -30.05 11.37 17.25
C TYR A 74 -30.84 10.35 18.05
N SER A 75 -30.83 9.08 17.66
CA SER A 75 -31.55 8.03 18.42
C SER A 75 -31.02 7.88 19.85
N ASP A 76 -29.74 8.18 20.09
CA ASP A 76 -29.17 8.41 21.40
C ASP A 76 -28.83 9.92 21.56
N PRO A 77 -29.67 10.71 22.26
CA PRO A 77 -29.42 12.14 22.46
C PRO A 77 -28.11 12.47 23.21
N GLN A 78 -27.57 11.50 23.96
CA GLN A 78 -26.33 11.68 24.73
C GLN A 78 -25.08 11.37 23.87
N LYS A 79 -25.25 10.65 22.75
CA LYS A 79 -24.20 10.29 21.85
C LYS A 79 -24.66 10.35 20.38
N PRO A 80 -24.95 11.55 19.87
CA PRO A 80 -25.30 11.69 18.47
C PRO A 80 -24.13 11.20 17.60
N MET A 81 -24.42 10.30 16.66
CA MET A 81 -23.41 9.75 15.75
C MET A 81 -23.77 10.10 14.31
N ALA A 82 -22.75 10.46 13.52
CA ALA A 82 -22.91 10.55 12.08
C ALA A 82 -22.91 9.12 11.49
N LYS A 83 -23.87 8.83 10.61
CA LYS A 83 -23.93 7.61 9.82
C LYS A 83 -23.89 7.98 8.35
N ASP A 84 -23.14 7.23 7.59
CA ASP A 84 -23.13 7.35 6.14
C ASP A 84 -24.24 6.50 5.53
N ASP A 85 -25.04 7.07 4.64
CA ASP A 85 -26.12 6.38 3.94
C ASP A 85 -25.72 5.91 2.52
N LEU A 86 -24.52 6.26 2.03
CA LEU A 86 -24.02 5.87 0.72
C LEU A 86 -23.08 4.67 0.80
N ASN A 87 -22.06 4.72 1.67
CA ASN A 87 -21.05 3.71 1.83
C ASN A 87 -20.86 3.34 3.32
N PRO A 88 -21.92 2.84 3.97
CA PRO A 88 -21.95 2.65 5.43
C PRO A 88 -20.93 1.62 5.94
N ALA A 89 -20.58 0.60 5.13
CA ALA A 89 -19.62 -0.41 5.54
C ALA A 89 -18.20 0.15 5.61
N ALA A 90 -17.73 0.83 4.55
CA ALA A 90 -16.42 1.47 4.53
C ALA A 90 -16.33 2.58 5.58
N SER A 91 -17.35 3.44 5.68
CA SER A 91 -17.37 4.54 6.65
C SER A 91 -17.34 4.04 8.09
N SER A 92 -18.06 2.96 8.40
CA SER A 92 -18.04 2.34 9.74
C SER A 92 -16.70 1.69 10.05
N ALA A 93 -16.10 0.96 9.08
CA ALA A 93 -14.83 0.27 9.27
C ALA A 93 -13.68 1.23 9.61
N TYR A 94 -13.73 2.45 9.08
CA TYR A 94 -12.69 3.48 9.30
C TYR A 94 -13.13 4.63 10.19
N GLU A 95 -14.26 4.51 10.89
CA GLU A 95 -14.77 5.47 11.87
C GLU A 95 -14.97 6.88 11.29
N ILE A 96 -15.53 6.95 10.06
CA ILE A 96 -15.73 8.20 9.34
C ILE A 96 -16.92 8.97 9.90
N ASN A 97 -16.64 10.07 10.58
CA ASN A 97 -17.65 10.94 11.19
C ASN A 97 -17.68 12.33 10.55
N HIS A 98 -16.69 12.65 9.72
CA HIS A 98 -16.50 13.95 9.07
C HIS A 98 -16.03 13.75 7.63
N GLY A 99 -16.26 14.73 6.79
CA GLY A 99 -15.66 14.82 5.48
C GLY A 99 -15.06 16.21 5.24
N PRO A 100 -13.91 16.33 4.57
CA PRO A 100 -13.11 15.21 4.07
C PRO A 100 -12.32 14.51 5.18
N THR A 101 -12.06 13.21 5.00
CA THR A 101 -11.18 12.42 5.87
C THR A 101 -10.26 11.59 5.01
N LEU A 102 -8.95 11.58 5.28
CA LEU A 102 -7.99 10.71 4.62
C LEU A 102 -7.66 9.52 5.52
N VAL A 103 -7.71 8.33 4.94
CA VAL A 103 -7.33 7.05 5.55
C VAL A 103 -6.13 6.48 4.81
N PHE A 104 -5.16 5.93 5.52
CA PHE A 104 -3.90 5.44 4.98
C PHE A 104 -3.78 3.94 5.22
N LEU A 105 -3.66 3.16 4.15
CA LEU A 105 -3.67 1.70 4.20
C LEU A 105 -2.42 1.12 3.56
N LEU A 106 -1.84 0.11 4.20
CA LEU A 106 -0.78 -0.73 3.68
C LEU A 106 -0.98 -2.15 4.22
N GLU A 107 -0.84 -3.16 3.36
CA GLU A 107 -1.06 -4.57 3.69
C GLU A 107 -2.46 -4.86 4.27
N GLY A 108 -3.47 -4.10 3.83
CA GLY A 108 -4.86 -4.21 4.32
C GLY A 108 -5.12 -3.52 5.65
N GLU A 109 -4.10 -2.96 6.29
CA GLU A 109 -4.18 -2.35 7.62
C GLU A 109 -4.05 -0.83 7.56
N ARG A 110 -4.70 -0.14 8.51
CA ARG A 110 -4.51 1.29 8.71
C ARG A 110 -3.14 1.54 9.34
N VAL A 111 -2.29 2.33 8.67
CA VAL A 111 -0.90 2.57 9.07
C VAL A 111 -0.68 3.85 9.86
N GLN A 112 -1.66 4.75 9.90
CA GLN A 112 -1.65 5.92 10.78
C GLN A 112 -3.10 6.37 11.10
N GLU A 113 -3.26 7.31 12.03
CA GLU A 113 -4.53 7.93 12.35
C GLU A 113 -5.11 8.70 11.15
N ASN A 114 -6.44 8.75 11.06
CA ASN A 114 -7.13 9.47 10.01
C ASN A 114 -6.79 10.97 10.05
N LEU A 115 -6.58 11.58 8.89
CA LEU A 115 -6.48 13.04 8.79
C LEU A 115 -7.87 13.62 8.53
N LEU A 116 -8.34 14.43 9.46
CA LEU A 116 -9.69 15.01 9.44
C LEU A 116 -9.65 16.44 8.89
N GLY A 117 -10.54 16.75 7.96
CA GLY A 117 -10.70 18.08 7.43
C GLY A 117 -9.78 18.40 6.23
N PHE A 118 -9.83 19.64 5.81
CA PHE A 118 -9.04 20.13 4.68
C PHE A 118 -7.59 20.42 5.07
N TYR A 119 -6.68 19.93 4.26
CA TYR A 119 -5.26 20.31 4.26
C TYR A 119 -4.90 20.86 2.88
N ASP A 120 -4.07 21.87 2.83
CA ASP A 120 -3.53 22.35 1.55
C ASP A 120 -2.54 21.34 0.94
N GLU A 121 -2.21 21.54 -0.33
CA GLU A 121 -1.35 20.62 -1.08
C GLU A 121 0.03 20.44 -0.41
N ALA A 122 0.64 21.54 0.06
CA ALA A 122 1.97 21.49 0.67
C ALA A 122 1.97 20.69 1.98
N SER A 123 0.97 20.92 2.85
CA SER A 123 0.80 20.20 4.10
C SER A 123 0.47 18.73 3.89
N THR A 124 -0.37 18.42 2.90
CA THR A 124 -0.70 17.03 2.55
C THR A 124 0.53 16.31 2.00
N ARG A 125 1.27 16.92 1.09
CA ARG A 125 2.53 16.39 0.54
C ARG A 125 3.53 16.08 1.64
N GLN A 126 3.78 17.03 2.55
CA GLN A 126 4.71 16.81 3.66
C GLN A 126 4.34 15.58 4.48
N LYS A 127 3.05 15.41 4.80
CA LYS A 127 2.57 14.23 5.55
C LYS A 127 2.75 12.92 4.79
N LEU A 128 2.53 12.92 3.48
CA LEU A 128 2.76 11.75 2.63
C LEU A 128 4.23 11.39 2.54
N ASP A 129 5.12 12.37 2.38
CA ASP A 129 6.57 12.16 2.31
C ASP A 129 7.12 11.60 3.64
N GLU A 130 6.65 12.14 4.78
CA GLU A 130 7.00 11.63 6.11
C GLU A 130 6.53 10.18 6.26
N LEU A 131 5.28 9.87 5.89
CA LEU A 131 4.72 8.54 5.98
C LEU A 131 5.45 7.54 5.06
N LEU A 132 5.74 7.91 3.82
CA LEU A 132 6.53 7.07 2.90
C LEU A 132 7.92 6.77 3.46
N LYS A 133 8.55 7.75 4.10
CA LYS A 133 9.85 7.55 4.76
C LYS A 133 9.76 6.57 5.92
N ASP A 134 8.74 6.71 6.76
CA ASP A 134 8.51 5.84 7.92
C ASP A 134 8.16 4.40 7.51
N LEU A 135 7.45 4.24 6.37
CA LEU A 135 7.08 2.95 5.83
C LEU A 135 8.11 2.36 4.86
N ASN A 136 9.22 3.04 4.59
CA ASN A 136 10.16 2.67 3.53
C ASN A 136 10.64 1.22 3.63
N SER A 137 10.98 0.73 4.81
CA SER A 137 11.44 -0.66 4.98
C SER A 137 10.33 -1.68 4.67
N ARG A 138 9.09 -1.42 5.08
CA ARG A 138 7.92 -2.27 4.73
C ARG A 138 7.68 -2.28 3.22
N LEU A 139 7.70 -1.12 2.59
CA LEU A 139 7.51 -0.98 1.14
C LEU A 139 8.62 -1.69 0.34
N LEU A 140 9.88 -1.61 0.79
CA LEU A 140 10.99 -2.33 0.17
C LEU A 140 10.82 -3.85 0.29
N LYS A 141 10.36 -4.34 1.44
CA LYS A 141 10.07 -5.76 1.65
C LYS A 141 8.97 -6.26 0.71
N ILE A 142 7.88 -5.51 0.57
CA ILE A 142 6.77 -5.81 -0.35
C ILE A 142 7.28 -5.87 -1.80
N LYS A 143 8.04 -4.84 -2.24
CA LYS A 143 8.65 -4.79 -3.59
C LYS A 143 9.56 -5.99 -3.84
N LEU A 144 10.41 -6.34 -2.88
CA LEU A 144 11.30 -7.51 -3.00
C LEU A 144 10.50 -8.81 -3.09
N PHE A 145 9.48 -8.99 -2.26
CA PHE A 145 8.66 -10.19 -2.28
C PHE A 145 7.96 -10.36 -3.64
N ARG A 146 7.35 -9.29 -4.16
CA ARG A 146 6.74 -9.28 -5.49
C ARG A 146 7.73 -9.63 -6.60
N PHE A 147 8.91 -9.01 -6.59
CA PHE A 147 9.97 -9.33 -7.54
C PHE A 147 10.35 -10.81 -7.49
N ILE A 148 10.49 -11.38 -6.29
CA ILE A 148 10.81 -12.80 -6.10
C ILE A 148 9.71 -13.68 -6.70
N GLU A 149 8.44 -13.40 -6.46
CA GLU A 149 7.31 -14.16 -7.02
C GLU A 149 7.30 -14.11 -8.56
N GLU A 150 7.55 -12.94 -9.15
CA GLU A 150 7.68 -12.81 -10.60
C GLU A 150 8.83 -13.66 -11.15
N GLN A 151 10.00 -13.64 -10.49
CA GLN A 151 11.16 -14.43 -10.93
C GLN A 151 10.92 -15.95 -10.79
N ILE A 152 10.23 -16.38 -9.73
CA ILE A 152 9.83 -17.78 -9.55
C ILE A 152 8.92 -18.21 -10.71
N ASN A 153 7.90 -17.42 -11.04
CA ASN A 153 6.96 -17.72 -12.12
C ASN A 153 7.68 -17.79 -13.49
N LEU A 154 8.57 -16.84 -13.78
CA LEU A 154 9.34 -16.82 -15.02
C LEU A 154 10.27 -18.04 -15.13
N ALA A 155 10.96 -18.39 -14.05
CA ALA A 155 11.85 -19.56 -14.04
C ALA A 155 11.05 -20.86 -14.19
N ALA A 156 9.94 -21.01 -13.48
CA ALA A 156 9.05 -22.18 -13.57
C ALA A 156 8.48 -22.34 -14.99
N GLN A 157 8.00 -21.26 -15.62
CA GLN A 157 7.52 -21.30 -17.00
C GLN A 157 8.60 -21.77 -17.98
N ARG A 158 9.85 -21.31 -17.84
CA ARG A 158 10.98 -21.76 -18.68
C ARG A 158 11.22 -23.26 -18.53
N VAL A 159 11.20 -23.79 -17.32
CA VAL A 159 11.33 -25.22 -17.05
C VAL A 159 10.19 -26.02 -17.70
N ILE A 160 8.94 -25.54 -17.61
CA ILE A 160 7.75 -26.24 -18.14
C ILE A 160 7.70 -26.22 -19.68
N THR A 161 8.05 -25.09 -20.29
CA THR A 161 7.92 -24.88 -21.76
C THR A 161 9.01 -25.50 -22.59
N LYS A 162 10.10 -25.94 -21.98
CA LYS A 162 11.22 -26.53 -22.69
C LYS A 162 10.87 -27.89 -23.28
N LYS A 163 11.01 -28.04 -24.60
CA LYS A 163 10.68 -29.27 -25.35
C LYS A 163 11.78 -30.34 -25.32
N SER A 164 12.91 -30.11 -24.65
CA SER A 164 14.03 -31.07 -24.57
C SER A 164 14.08 -31.73 -23.19
N ALA A 165 14.58 -32.98 -23.14
CA ALA A 165 14.77 -33.74 -21.90
C ALA A 165 15.83 -33.15 -20.94
N GLN A 166 16.63 -32.17 -21.39
CA GLN A 166 17.56 -31.45 -20.54
C GLN A 166 16.83 -30.33 -19.81
N LEU A 167 16.90 -30.34 -18.48
CA LEU A 167 16.48 -29.22 -17.63
C LEU A 167 17.19 -27.95 -18.05
N ASP A 168 16.50 -26.82 -18.01
CA ASP A 168 17.16 -25.53 -18.10
C ASP A 168 17.89 -25.28 -16.77
N ASP A 169 19.17 -25.66 -16.70
CA ASP A 169 19.97 -25.59 -15.48
C ASP A 169 20.06 -24.16 -14.94
N ILE A 170 20.02 -23.16 -15.83
CA ILE A 170 19.99 -21.75 -15.43
C ILE A 170 18.65 -21.39 -14.76
N ALA A 171 17.53 -21.79 -15.36
CA ALA A 171 16.20 -21.53 -14.80
C ALA A 171 16.01 -22.29 -13.49
N TYR A 172 16.49 -23.54 -13.42
CA TYR A 172 16.43 -24.36 -12.20
C TYR A 172 17.27 -23.75 -11.06
N GLY A 173 18.50 -23.30 -11.38
CA GLY A 173 19.36 -22.60 -10.40
C GLY A 173 18.71 -21.31 -9.87
N LYS A 174 18.13 -20.50 -10.77
CA LYS A 174 17.38 -19.29 -10.38
C LYS A 174 16.19 -19.63 -9.48
N LEU A 175 15.42 -20.66 -9.87
CA LEU A 175 14.26 -21.10 -9.07
C LEU A 175 14.66 -21.49 -7.66
N GLY A 176 15.76 -22.22 -7.47
CA GLY A 176 16.30 -22.61 -6.16
C GLY A 176 16.61 -21.38 -5.29
N VAL A 177 17.31 -20.39 -5.84
CA VAL A 177 17.68 -19.16 -5.14
C VAL A 177 16.43 -18.36 -4.73
N PHE A 178 15.50 -18.12 -5.66
CA PHE A 178 14.31 -17.31 -5.36
C PHE A 178 13.34 -18.02 -4.40
N LEU A 179 13.21 -19.33 -4.47
CA LEU A 179 12.45 -20.10 -3.48
C LEU A 179 13.06 -20.00 -2.08
N GLY A 180 14.40 -20.02 -1.96
CA GLY A 180 15.10 -19.81 -0.71
C GLY A 180 14.86 -18.41 -0.13
N LEU A 181 14.97 -17.37 -0.95
CA LEU A 181 14.67 -15.99 -0.56
C LEU A 181 13.21 -15.83 -0.11
N ARG A 182 12.24 -16.43 -0.85
CA ARG A 182 10.83 -16.41 -0.48
C ARG A 182 10.60 -17.00 0.91
N ARG A 183 11.12 -18.23 1.16
CA ARG A 183 10.99 -18.88 2.49
C ARG A 183 11.57 -17.99 3.59
N THR A 184 12.72 -17.37 3.33
CA THR A 184 13.36 -16.48 4.31
C THR A 184 12.49 -15.26 4.63
N LEU A 185 11.88 -14.63 3.65
CA LEU A 185 10.96 -13.50 3.87
C LEU A 185 9.66 -13.91 4.59
N GLN A 186 9.26 -15.17 4.46
CA GLN A 186 8.09 -15.77 5.13
C GLN A 186 8.40 -16.37 6.51
N ASN A 187 9.65 -16.24 7.00
CA ASN A 187 10.14 -16.86 8.25
C ASN A 187 10.08 -18.41 8.27
N ASP A 188 10.17 -19.04 7.10
CA ASP A 188 10.20 -20.51 6.90
C ASP A 188 11.55 -20.95 6.31
N THR A 189 12.64 -20.38 6.85
CA THR A 189 14.01 -20.54 6.34
C THR A 189 14.57 -21.92 6.68
N THR A 190 15.13 -22.62 5.68
CA THR A 190 15.88 -23.87 5.88
C THR A 190 17.35 -23.60 6.16
N ALA A 191 18.07 -24.59 6.70
CA ALA A 191 19.52 -24.49 6.90
C ALA A 191 20.30 -24.27 5.58
N GLN A 192 19.79 -24.81 4.46
CA GLN A 192 20.37 -24.59 3.14
C GLN A 192 20.18 -23.13 2.68
N ASP A 193 19.02 -22.53 2.94
CA ASP A 193 18.75 -21.13 2.61
C ASP A 193 19.66 -20.20 3.43
N ILE A 194 19.87 -20.49 4.71
CA ILE A 194 20.79 -19.75 5.59
C ILE A 194 22.20 -19.79 4.99
N GLY A 195 22.72 -20.98 4.69
CA GLY A 195 24.07 -21.13 4.15
C GLY A 195 24.26 -20.41 2.79
N MET A 196 23.23 -20.40 1.92
CA MET A 196 23.23 -19.66 0.67
C MET A 196 23.28 -18.14 0.92
N LEU A 197 22.45 -17.63 1.83
CA LEU A 197 22.41 -16.19 2.15
C LEU A 197 23.68 -15.71 2.85
N ASP A 198 24.25 -16.50 3.75
CA ASP A 198 25.52 -16.20 4.40
C ASP A 198 26.65 -16.08 3.38
N ALA A 199 26.76 -17.03 2.46
CA ALA A 199 27.76 -16.96 1.40
C ALA A 199 27.58 -15.72 0.48
N MET A 200 26.34 -15.32 0.19
CA MET A 200 26.05 -14.08 -0.56
C MET A 200 26.45 -12.84 0.25
N ASN A 201 26.09 -12.78 1.53
CA ASN A 201 26.42 -11.65 2.41
C ASN A 201 27.95 -11.51 2.55
N ASP A 202 28.67 -12.60 2.80
CA ASP A 202 30.12 -12.61 2.93
C ASP A 202 30.80 -12.10 1.63
N SER A 203 30.28 -12.51 0.47
CA SER A 203 30.78 -12.06 -0.83
C SER A 203 30.58 -10.57 -1.04
N LEU A 204 29.39 -10.04 -0.69
CA LEU A 204 29.06 -8.62 -0.80
C LEU A 204 29.82 -7.75 0.21
N GLN A 205 30.07 -8.27 1.41
CA GLN A 205 30.93 -7.62 2.39
C GLN A 205 32.39 -7.58 1.92
N CYS A 206 32.90 -8.68 1.36
CA CYS A 206 34.24 -8.73 0.79
C CYS A 206 34.43 -7.70 -0.35
N LEU A 207 33.40 -7.49 -1.17
CA LEU A 207 33.38 -6.49 -2.25
C LEU A 207 33.13 -5.05 -1.76
N GLY A 208 32.87 -4.84 -0.47
CA GLY A 208 32.55 -3.53 0.10
C GLY A 208 31.15 -2.99 -0.29
N VAL A 209 30.28 -3.83 -0.84
CA VAL A 209 28.89 -3.47 -1.17
C VAL A 209 28.02 -3.43 0.09
N LEU A 210 28.27 -4.34 1.03
CA LEU A 210 27.73 -4.34 2.39
C LEU A 210 28.81 -3.96 3.39
N GLY A 211 28.43 -3.28 4.45
CA GLY A 211 29.31 -3.02 5.59
C GLY A 211 29.63 -4.31 6.36
N LYS A 212 30.70 -4.30 7.17
CA LYS A 212 31.08 -5.44 7.98
C LYS A 212 29.98 -5.79 8.98
N GLY A 213 29.46 -7.01 8.90
CA GLY A 213 28.36 -7.49 9.73
C GLY A 213 26.95 -7.10 9.25
N GLU A 214 26.83 -6.31 8.16
CA GLU A 214 25.54 -6.05 7.52
C GLU A 214 25.09 -7.22 6.66
N THR A 215 23.78 -7.43 6.58
CA THR A 215 23.18 -8.43 5.69
C THR A 215 22.24 -7.78 4.68
N ILE A 216 21.98 -8.46 3.55
CA ILE A 216 21.00 -8.01 2.56
C ILE A 216 19.64 -7.79 3.22
N LEU A 217 19.23 -8.69 4.12
CA LEU A 217 17.92 -8.64 4.76
C LEU A 217 17.80 -7.52 5.81
N GLU A 218 18.89 -7.10 6.44
CA GLU A 218 18.87 -5.96 7.39
C GLU A 218 18.68 -4.62 6.71
N ARG A 219 19.10 -4.50 5.44
CA ARG A 219 18.86 -3.28 4.66
C ARG A 219 17.40 -3.06 4.27
N ILE A 220 16.56 -4.06 4.44
CA ILE A 220 15.12 -4.02 4.14
C ILE A 220 14.23 -4.20 5.38
N LYS A 221 14.86 -4.15 6.57
CA LYS A 221 14.13 -4.21 7.85
C LYS A 221 13.63 -2.84 8.30
#